data_f0906528fa97818dd460590837bc4789
#
_entry.id   f0906528fa97818dd460590837bc4789
#
_cell.length_a   1.000
_cell.length_b   1.000
_cell.length_c   1.000
_cell.angle_alpha   90.00
_cell.angle_beta   90.00
_cell.angle_gamma   90.00
#
_symmetry.space_group_name_H-M   'P 1'
#
loop_
_entity.id
_entity.type
_entity.pdbx_description
1 polymer ?
#
loop_
_entity_poly.entity_id
_entity_poly.type
_entity_poly.pdbx_seq_one_letter_code
_entity_poly.pdbx_strand_id
1 'polypeptide(L)'
;MKSRARTRIVCTIGPATGTLSRIKRLIRSGMSVGRLNLSHGNSSDHDGYVKILRQAAEEMGVAVGILADLPGPKYRVGDMAEPEITLTTGQRFILLRTPCDGNTERASVWPLGLHNDIKKGSLVLIDEGSVELRVDSIDEESIYCRVTRGGIMKPNKAVTAPGNTTTVDYFTPETEEALAWVESSDIDFVGLSYVRNGEDVVRVRSQLSAAGKTPQLVAKIEIQQAVDNLVDILDKSDAVMVAR
;
A
#
# COMPACT_ATOMS: atom_id res chain seq x y z
N MET A 1 26.99 -22.41 -19.88
CA MET A 1 25.81 -22.08 -19.05
C MET A 1 26.17 -20.91 -18.17
N LYS A 2 25.52 -19.73 -18.35
CA LYS A 2 25.71 -18.60 -17.41
C LYS A 2 25.14 -19.04 -16.06
N SER A 3 25.93 -18.97 -15.00
CA SER A 3 25.49 -19.23 -13.64
C SER A 3 24.26 -18.36 -13.37
N ARG A 4 23.10 -18.99 -13.13
CA ARG A 4 21.89 -18.26 -12.71
C ARG A 4 22.18 -17.68 -11.32
N ALA A 5 22.14 -16.36 -11.21
CA ALA A 5 22.22 -15.71 -9.91
C ALA A 5 21.20 -16.36 -8.94
N ARG A 6 21.64 -16.65 -7.72
CA ARG A 6 20.75 -17.25 -6.70
C ARG A 6 19.71 -16.24 -6.19
N THR A 7 20.08 -14.96 -6.17
CA THR A 7 19.18 -13.86 -5.80
C THR A 7 18.29 -13.50 -6.98
N ARG A 8 16.98 -13.44 -6.76
CA ARG A 8 15.99 -12.99 -7.73
C ARG A 8 15.75 -11.50 -7.53
N ILE A 9 15.54 -10.77 -8.64
CA ILE A 9 15.31 -9.33 -8.61
C ILE A 9 13.87 -9.04 -8.97
N VAL A 10 13.17 -8.34 -8.09
CA VAL A 10 11.85 -7.78 -8.32
C VAL A 10 12.01 -6.31 -8.73
N CYS A 11 11.49 -5.93 -9.90
CA CYS A 11 11.55 -4.56 -10.40
C CYS A 11 10.15 -3.98 -10.51
N THR A 12 9.93 -2.79 -9.94
CA THR A 12 8.68 -2.06 -10.16
C THR A 12 8.61 -1.52 -11.58
N ILE A 13 7.52 -1.83 -12.26
CA ILE A 13 7.21 -1.35 -13.61
C ILE A 13 6.24 -0.17 -13.49
N GLY A 14 6.48 0.86 -14.25
CA GLY A 14 5.69 2.08 -14.29
C GLY A 14 6.08 2.94 -15.48
N PRO A 15 5.64 4.20 -15.58
CA PRO A 15 5.84 5.05 -16.75
C PRO A 15 7.30 5.17 -17.22
N ALA A 16 8.24 5.19 -16.28
CA ALA A 16 9.67 5.26 -16.60
C ALA A 16 10.26 3.96 -17.17
N THR A 17 9.62 2.80 -16.95
CA THR A 17 10.18 1.48 -17.32
C THR A 17 9.28 0.68 -18.25
N GLY A 18 8.02 1.07 -18.43
CA GLY A 18 6.94 0.35 -19.09
C GLY A 18 7.02 0.26 -20.63
N THR A 19 8.22 0.24 -21.22
CA THR A 19 8.38 0.01 -22.66
C THR A 19 9.06 -1.35 -22.91
N LEU A 20 8.72 -2.02 -24.01
CA LEU A 20 9.27 -3.33 -24.37
C LEU A 20 10.80 -3.36 -24.33
N SER A 21 11.45 -2.34 -24.88
CA SER A 21 12.92 -2.24 -24.91
C SER A 21 13.52 -2.12 -23.50
N ARG A 22 12.90 -1.34 -22.61
CA ARG A 22 13.36 -1.16 -21.22
C ARG A 22 13.14 -2.43 -20.40
N ILE A 23 11.98 -3.08 -20.53
CA ILE A 23 11.69 -4.34 -19.88
C ILE A 23 12.70 -5.42 -20.29
N LYS A 24 13.01 -5.54 -21.60
CA LYS A 24 14.05 -6.48 -22.06
C LYS A 24 15.44 -6.16 -21.47
N ARG A 25 15.77 -4.88 -21.29
CA ARG A 25 17.01 -4.49 -20.61
C ARG A 25 17.01 -4.90 -19.14
N LEU A 26 15.91 -4.70 -18.41
CA LEU A 26 15.76 -5.14 -17.03
C LEU A 26 15.92 -6.66 -16.91
N ILE A 27 15.28 -7.43 -17.80
CA ILE A 27 15.42 -8.90 -17.84
C ILE A 27 16.88 -9.30 -18.07
N ARG A 28 17.58 -8.67 -19.02
CA ARG A 28 19.03 -8.93 -19.25
C ARG A 28 19.88 -8.60 -18.03
N SER A 29 19.48 -7.61 -17.26
CA SER A 29 20.15 -7.19 -16.00
C SER A 29 19.79 -8.07 -14.79
N GLY A 30 18.90 -9.07 -14.97
CA GLY A 30 18.60 -10.05 -13.93
C GLY A 30 17.20 -9.96 -13.31
N MET A 31 16.32 -9.08 -13.81
CA MET A 31 14.93 -9.04 -13.37
C MET A 31 14.27 -10.40 -13.56
N SER A 32 13.65 -10.91 -12.52
CA SER A 32 12.92 -12.17 -12.49
C SER A 32 11.42 -11.98 -12.30
N VAL A 33 11.02 -10.85 -11.68
CA VAL A 33 9.63 -10.49 -11.40
C VAL A 33 9.42 -9.01 -11.73
N GLY A 34 8.39 -8.70 -12.50
CA GLY A 34 7.87 -7.34 -12.69
C GLY A 34 6.77 -7.07 -11.66
N ARG A 35 6.95 -6.03 -10.80
CA ARG A 35 5.96 -5.60 -9.81
C ARG A 35 5.13 -4.45 -10.36
N LEU A 36 3.82 -4.58 -10.31
CA LEU A 36 2.83 -3.56 -10.62
C LEU A 36 2.24 -3.03 -9.31
N ASN A 37 2.42 -1.75 -9.01
CA ASN A 37 1.88 -1.13 -7.81
C ASN A 37 0.46 -0.61 -8.08
N LEU A 38 -0.56 -1.33 -7.63
CA LEU A 38 -1.96 -1.01 -7.90
C LEU A 38 -2.50 0.19 -7.09
N SER A 39 -1.68 0.76 -6.19
CA SER A 39 -2.01 2.05 -5.55
C SER A 39 -1.85 3.26 -6.49
N HIS A 40 -1.32 3.07 -7.70
CA HIS A 40 -1.04 4.13 -8.67
C HIS A 40 -1.35 3.65 -10.09
N GLY A 41 -1.75 4.57 -10.94
CA GLY A 41 -2.16 4.27 -12.32
C GLY A 41 -3.62 3.83 -12.37
N ASN A 42 -4.01 3.24 -13.49
CA ASN A 42 -5.36 2.71 -13.72
C ASN A 42 -5.27 1.31 -14.36
N SER A 43 -6.41 0.63 -14.44
CA SER A 43 -6.49 -0.74 -14.97
C SER A 43 -5.92 -0.86 -16.38
N SER A 44 -6.17 0.12 -17.27
CA SER A 44 -5.65 0.11 -18.64
C SER A 44 -4.13 0.21 -18.70
N ASP A 45 -3.51 1.02 -17.81
CA ASP A 45 -2.06 1.11 -17.70
C ASP A 45 -1.48 -0.25 -17.28
N HIS A 46 -2.09 -0.89 -16.27
CA HIS A 46 -1.65 -2.18 -15.75
C HIS A 46 -1.79 -3.29 -16.79
N ASP A 47 -2.89 -3.33 -17.54
CA ASP A 47 -3.08 -4.27 -18.67
C ASP A 47 -1.97 -4.10 -19.72
N GLY A 48 -1.64 -2.84 -20.02
CA GLY A 48 -0.53 -2.52 -20.92
C GLY A 48 0.80 -3.09 -20.42
N TYR A 49 1.10 -2.93 -19.14
CA TYR A 49 2.34 -3.47 -18.55
C TYR A 49 2.36 -4.99 -18.50
N VAL A 50 1.26 -5.66 -18.17
CA VAL A 50 1.14 -7.13 -18.21
C VAL A 50 1.46 -7.63 -19.61
N LYS A 51 0.80 -7.06 -20.64
CA LYS A 51 1.01 -7.43 -22.04
C LYS A 51 2.47 -7.28 -22.47
N ILE A 52 3.11 -6.17 -22.14
CA ILE A 52 4.51 -5.90 -22.51
C ILE A 52 5.47 -6.84 -21.76
N LEU A 53 5.20 -7.15 -20.48
CA LEU A 53 6.00 -8.10 -19.69
C LEU A 53 5.93 -9.51 -20.28
N ARG A 54 4.74 -10.01 -20.62
CA ARG A 54 4.55 -11.32 -21.26
C ARG A 54 5.22 -11.36 -22.63
N GLN A 55 5.04 -10.33 -23.46
CA GLN A 55 5.71 -10.23 -24.76
C GLN A 55 7.23 -10.25 -24.62
N ALA A 56 7.80 -9.49 -23.67
CA ALA A 56 9.25 -9.47 -23.46
C ALA A 56 9.78 -10.82 -23.01
N ALA A 57 9.07 -11.51 -22.12
CA ALA A 57 9.42 -12.85 -21.64
C ALA A 57 9.43 -13.86 -22.78
N GLU A 58 8.38 -13.90 -23.62
CA GLU A 58 8.26 -14.74 -24.80
C GLU A 58 9.37 -14.49 -25.80
N GLU A 59 9.57 -13.25 -26.25
CA GLU A 59 10.60 -12.89 -27.24
C GLU A 59 12.03 -13.17 -26.76
N MET A 60 12.27 -13.23 -25.45
CA MET A 60 13.57 -13.55 -24.87
C MET A 60 13.71 -15.04 -24.47
N GLY A 61 12.64 -15.83 -24.56
CA GLY A 61 12.64 -17.25 -24.18
C GLY A 61 12.94 -17.46 -22.70
N VAL A 62 12.44 -16.59 -21.79
CA VAL A 62 12.68 -16.64 -20.35
C VAL A 62 11.36 -16.53 -19.57
N ALA A 63 11.31 -17.15 -18.40
CA ALA A 63 10.19 -16.95 -17.49
C ALA A 63 10.39 -15.66 -16.68
N VAL A 64 9.37 -14.79 -16.65
CA VAL A 64 9.29 -13.59 -15.82
C VAL A 64 7.96 -13.62 -15.10
N GLY A 65 7.98 -13.61 -13.76
CA GLY A 65 6.77 -13.51 -12.95
C GLY A 65 6.21 -12.08 -12.92
N ILE A 66 4.90 -11.96 -12.73
CA ILE A 66 4.21 -10.68 -12.54
C ILE A 66 3.59 -10.65 -11.15
N LEU A 67 3.97 -9.65 -10.36
CA LEU A 67 3.45 -9.40 -9.01
C LEU A 67 2.51 -8.20 -9.06
N ALA A 68 1.24 -8.41 -8.78
CA ALA A 68 0.27 -7.35 -8.50
C ALA A 68 0.36 -6.98 -7.02
N ASP A 69 0.76 -5.76 -6.70
CA ASP A 69 0.91 -5.29 -5.34
C ASP A 69 -0.32 -4.48 -4.94
N LEU A 70 -1.20 -5.10 -4.13
CA LEU A 70 -2.47 -4.53 -3.72
C LEU A 70 -2.27 -3.33 -2.79
N PRO A 71 -3.11 -2.31 -2.86
CA PRO A 71 -3.24 -1.34 -1.78
C PRO A 71 -3.70 -2.06 -0.50
N GLY A 72 -3.29 -1.55 0.64
CA GLY A 72 -3.77 -2.04 1.94
C GLY A 72 -4.52 -0.95 2.70
N PRO A 73 -5.10 -1.27 3.87
CA PRO A 73 -5.89 -0.35 4.67
C PRO A 73 -5.00 0.73 5.33
N LYS A 74 -4.41 1.58 4.52
CA LYS A 74 -3.53 2.67 4.95
C LYS A 74 -4.30 3.97 5.08
N TYR A 75 -4.25 4.59 6.23
CA TYR A 75 -4.80 5.94 6.41
C TYR A 75 -4.06 6.97 5.54
N ARG A 76 -4.83 7.90 4.99
CA ARG A 76 -4.34 9.02 4.20
C ARG A 76 -5.04 10.31 4.58
N VAL A 77 -4.36 11.42 4.41
CA VAL A 77 -4.96 12.76 4.45
C VAL A 77 -5.97 12.87 3.30
N GLY A 78 -7.16 13.37 3.60
CA GLY A 78 -8.20 13.63 2.60
C GLY A 78 -7.87 14.80 1.68
N ASP A 79 -8.89 15.27 0.96
CA ASP A 79 -8.76 16.40 0.05
C ASP A 79 -8.43 17.69 0.79
N MET A 80 -7.84 18.63 0.09
CA MET A 80 -7.38 19.91 0.64
C MET A 80 -7.75 21.05 -0.30
N ALA A 81 -8.09 22.21 0.29
CA ALA A 81 -8.42 23.41 -0.47
C ALA A 81 -7.23 23.96 -1.28
N GLU A 82 -6.03 23.73 -0.79
CA GLU A 82 -4.77 24.14 -1.42
C GLU A 82 -3.92 22.92 -1.79
N PRO A 83 -3.08 22.99 -2.83
CA PRO A 83 -2.19 21.88 -3.22
C PRO A 83 -1.24 21.43 -2.09
N GLU A 84 -0.90 22.35 -1.21
CA GLU A 84 -0.12 22.09 0.00
C GLU A 84 -0.37 23.17 1.05
N ILE A 85 -0.23 22.82 2.31
CA ILE A 85 -0.27 23.74 3.43
C ILE A 85 0.97 23.57 4.30
N THR A 86 1.30 24.59 5.06
CA THR A 86 2.39 24.51 6.06
C THR A 86 1.79 24.53 7.47
N LEU A 87 2.15 23.54 8.27
CA LEU A 87 1.81 23.47 9.68
C LEU A 87 3.00 23.92 10.52
N THR A 88 2.73 24.69 11.58
CA THR A 88 3.75 25.23 12.48
C THR A 88 3.77 24.46 13.80
N THR A 89 4.95 24.15 14.31
CA THR A 89 5.10 23.48 15.62
C THR A 89 4.40 24.30 16.72
N GLY A 90 3.64 23.60 17.55
CA GLY A 90 2.86 24.18 18.66
C GLY A 90 1.43 24.56 18.30
N GLN A 91 1.06 24.68 17.01
CA GLN A 91 -0.32 24.97 16.64
C GLN A 91 -1.27 23.81 16.95
N ARG A 92 -2.56 24.11 17.10
CA ARG A 92 -3.63 23.10 17.14
C ARG A 92 -3.97 22.66 15.73
N PHE A 93 -4.31 21.39 15.56
CA PHE A 93 -4.76 20.83 14.30
C PHE A 93 -5.83 19.77 14.56
N ILE A 94 -6.85 19.69 13.72
CA ILE A 94 -7.97 18.77 13.89
C ILE A 94 -7.98 17.77 12.74
N LEU A 95 -7.98 16.48 13.07
CA LEU A 95 -8.27 15.43 12.10
C LEU A 95 -9.74 15.07 12.20
N LEU A 96 -10.47 15.26 11.11
CA LEU A 96 -11.90 15.00 11.01
C LEU A 96 -12.19 13.61 10.49
N ARG A 97 -13.26 13.03 11.01
CA ARG A 97 -13.83 11.79 10.52
C ARG A 97 -14.60 11.98 9.20
N THR A 98 -15.29 13.10 9.07
CA THR A 98 -16.06 13.44 7.87
C THR A 98 -15.18 14.07 6.80
N PRO A 99 -15.42 13.77 5.49
CA PRO A 99 -14.70 14.43 4.41
C PRO A 99 -14.83 15.96 4.49
N CYS A 100 -13.75 16.65 4.24
CA CYS A 100 -13.70 18.10 4.17
C CYS A 100 -12.58 18.58 3.25
N ASP A 101 -12.69 19.80 2.75
CA ASP A 101 -11.55 20.50 2.15
C ASP A 101 -10.62 20.96 3.28
N GLY A 102 -9.52 20.23 3.43
CA GLY A 102 -8.53 20.50 4.48
C GLY A 102 -7.82 21.84 4.30
N ASN A 103 -7.38 22.43 5.42
CA ASN A 103 -6.68 23.70 5.49
C ASN A 103 -5.65 23.68 6.64
N THR A 104 -5.11 24.84 7.01
CA THR A 104 -4.12 24.96 8.08
C THR A 104 -4.67 24.66 9.51
N GLU A 105 -5.97 24.46 9.68
CA GLU A 105 -6.60 24.17 10.97
C GLU A 105 -7.10 22.74 11.09
N ARG A 106 -7.49 22.12 9.96
CA ARG A 106 -8.11 20.79 9.94
C ARG A 106 -7.92 20.05 8.60
N ALA A 107 -8.00 18.74 8.64
CA ALA A 107 -8.11 17.87 7.46
C ALA A 107 -8.90 16.61 7.81
N SER A 108 -9.52 15.98 6.83
CA SER A 108 -10.09 14.64 7.00
C SER A 108 -9.03 13.56 6.85
N VAL A 109 -9.32 12.35 7.38
CA VAL A 109 -8.47 11.17 7.22
C VAL A 109 -9.32 10.02 6.69
N TRP A 110 -8.82 9.34 5.67
CA TRP A 110 -9.45 8.20 5.02
C TRP A 110 -8.48 6.98 5.00
N PRO A 111 -8.96 5.71 5.05
CA PRO A 111 -10.33 5.31 5.37
C PRO A 111 -10.75 5.69 6.80
N LEU A 112 -12.05 5.57 7.08
CA LEU A 112 -12.56 5.85 8.43
C LEU A 112 -12.03 4.81 9.41
N GLY A 113 -11.79 5.21 10.68
CA GLY A 113 -11.37 4.28 11.73
C GLY A 113 -10.21 4.78 12.60
N LEU A 114 -9.42 5.75 12.15
CA LEU A 114 -8.28 6.26 12.91
C LEU A 114 -8.63 6.62 14.36
N HIS A 115 -9.80 7.21 14.61
CA HIS A 115 -10.29 7.60 15.95
C HIS A 115 -10.52 6.40 16.88
N ASN A 116 -10.77 5.18 16.34
CA ASN A 116 -10.89 3.95 17.13
C ASN A 116 -9.51 3.35 17.44
N ASP A 117 -8.53 3.61 16.59
CA ASP A 117 -7.20 3.00 16.66
C ASP A 117 -6.24 3.76 17.56
N ILE A 118 -6.56 5.04 17.88
CA ILE A 118 -5.67 5.91 18.66
C ILE A 118 -6.35 6.39 19.95
N LYS A 119 -5.55 6.93 20.85
CA LYS A 119 -6.00 7.48 22.12
C LYS A 119 -5.27 8.78 22.44
N LYS A 120 -5.72 9.50 23.47
CA LYS A 120 -5.01 10.67 24.01
C LYS A 120 -3.53 10.31 24.24
N GLY A 121 -2.65 11.17 23.75
CA GLY A 121 -1.20 10.98 23.80
C GLY A 121 -0.61 10.17 22.66
N SER A 122 -1.42 9.55 21.78
CA SER A 122 -0.91 8.87 20.59
C SER A 122 -0.15 9.84 19.69
N LEU A 123 0.90 9.33 19.06
CA LEU A 123 1.65 10.01 17.99
C LEU A 123 0.99 9.69 16.65
N VAL A 124 0.75 10.71 15.84
CA VAL A 124 0.27 10.56 14.46
C VAL A 124 1.32 11.18 13.54
N LEU A 125 1.81 10.39 12.60
CA LEU A 125 2.81 10.79 11.61
C LEU A 125 2.14 10.96 10.25
N ILE A 126 2.43 12.06 9.58
CA ILE A 126 1.96 12.34 8.22
C ILE A 126 3.17 12.42 7.30
N ASP A 127 3.08 11.81 6.10
CA ASP A 127 4.14 11.78 5.08
C ASP A 127 5.49 11.31 5.66
N GLU A 128 5.49 10.06 6.22
CA GLU A 128 6.66 9.42 6.83
C GLU A 128 7.31 10.23 7.98
N GLY A 129 6.51 11.06 8.67
CA GLY A 129 6.96 11.87 9.79
C GLY A 129 7.49 13.27 9.41
N SER A 130 7.25 13.73 8.17
CA SER A 130 7.51 15.13 7.79
C SER A 130 6.65 16.09 8.59
N VAL A 131 5.45 15.65 9.02
CA VAL A 131 4.61 16.32 10.03
C VAL A 131 4.30 15.31 11.13
N GLU A 132 4.43 15.76 12.40
CA GLU A 132 4.08 14.97 13.58
C GLU A 132 3.01 15.67 14.39
N LEU A 133 1.98 14.93 14.76
CA LEU A 133 0.89 15.39 15.59
C LEU A 133 0.82 14.54 16.86
N ARG A 134 0.53 15.18 18.00
CA ARG A 134 0.20 14.48 19.25
C ARG A 134 -1.27 14.70 19.58
N VAL A 135 -1.97 13.63 19.88
CA VAL A 135 -3.39 13.66 20.21
C VAL A 135 -3.60 14.27 21.61
N ASP A 136 -4.32 15.36 21.67
CA ASP A 136 -4.73 16.03 22.93
C ASP A 136 -6.05 15.45 23.47
N SER A 137 -7.06 15.21 22.58
CA SER A 137 -8.35 14.60 22.90
C SER A 137 -9.03 14.06 21.66
N ILE A 138 -10.04 13.22 21.83
CA ILE A 138 -10.85 12.60 20.78
C ILE A 138 -12.30 12.71 21.19
N ASP A 139 -13.17 13.07 20.26
CA ASP A 139 -14.62 12.93 20.38
C ASP A 139 -15.19 12.13 19.20
N GLU A 140 -16.52 12.11 19.03
CA GLU A 140 -17.19 11.30 18.01
C GLU A 140 -16.81 11.68 16.57
N GLU A 141 -16.50 12.95 16.30
CA GLU A 141 -16.27 13.49 14.97
C GLU A 141 -14.82 13.93 14.72
N SER A 142 -14.04 14.14 15.80
CA SER A 142 -12.80 14.90 15.72
C SER A 142 -11.70 14.29 16.59
N ILE A 143 -10.48 14.36 16.07
CA ILE A 143 -9.25 14.10 16.81
C ILE A 143 -8.52 15.44 16.94
N TYR A 144 -8.48 15.99 18.14
CA TYR A 144 -7.79 17.23 18.44
C TYR A 144 -6.32 16.97 18.69
N CYS A 145 -5.47 17.60 17.92
CA CYS A 145 -4.04 17.37 17.96
C CYS A 145 -3.26 18.66 18.20
N ARG A 146 -2.03 18.48 18.65
CA ARG A 146 -0.99 19.50 18.66
C ARG A 146 0.11 19.10 17.70
N VAL A 147 0.53 20.02 16.85
CA VAL A 147 1.68 19.82 15.96
C VAL A 147 2.95 19.79 16.80
N THR A 148 3.62 18.64 16.89
CA THR A 148 4.91 18.47 17.57
C THR A 148 6.09 18.69 16.63
N ARG A 149 5.91 18.39 15.34
CA ARG A 149 6.82 18.75 14.26
C ARG A 149 6.02 19.35 13.12
N GLY A 150 6.26 20.63 12.82
CA GLY A 150 5.69 21.33 11.69
C GLY A 150 6.37 20.95 10.38
N GLY A 151 5.67 21.17 9.26
CA GLY A 151 6.15 20.87 7.92
C GLY A 151 5.08 21.08 6.87
N ILE A 152 5.40 20.73 5.63
CA ILE A 152 4.46 20.80 4.51
C ILE A 152 3.57 19.55 4.54
N MET A 153 2.25 19.75 4.46
CA MET A 153 1.26 18.68 4.32
C MET A 153 0.55 18.81 2.97
N LYS A 154 0.34 17.67 2.30
CA LYS A 154 -0.34 17.57 1.01
C LYS A 154 -1.49 16.58 1.09
N PRO A 155 -2.50 16.65 0.17
CA PRO A 155 -3.55 15.65 0.09
C PRO A 155 -2.97 14.25 -0.22
N ASN A 156 -3.72 13.22 0.11
CA ASN A 156 -3.37 11.82 -0.13
C ASN A 156 -2.09 11.30 0.55
N LYS A 157 -1.44 12.10 1.41
CA LYS A 157 -0.25 11.66 2.14
C LYS A 157 -0.59 10.63 3.21
N ALA A 158 0.30 9.67 3.38
CA ALA A 158 0.14 8.59 4.35
C ALA A 158 0.02 9.16 5.78
N VAL A 159 -0.91 8.58 6.54
CA VAL A 159 -1.07 8.83 7.98
C VAL A 159 -0.79 7.52 8.70
N THR A 160 0.09 7.54 9.68
CA THR A 160 0.43 6.37 10.51
C THR A 160 0.38 6.75 11.99
N ALA A 161 0.01 5.80 12.83
CA ALA A 161 -0.02 5.96 14.27
C ALA A 161 0.83 4.86 14.93
N PRO A 162 2.15 5.06 15.07
CA PRO A 162 3.05 4.05 15.61
C PRO A 162 2.63 3.57 16.99
N GLY A 163 2.73 2.26 17.23
CA GLY A 163 2.34 1.63 18.49
C GLY A 163 0.84 1.46 18.70
N ASN A 164 0.02 1.77 17.69
CA ASN A 164 -1.42 1.50 17.72
C ASN A 164 -1.76 0.39 16.72
N THR A 165 -2.82 -0.36 17.05
CA THR A 165 -3.35 -1.44 16.19
C THR A 165 -4.39 -0.86 15.26
N THR A 166 -4.35 -1.19 13.97
CA THR A 166 -5.41 -0.78 13.05
C THR A 166 -6.58 -1.75 13.06
N THR A 167 -7.80 -1.20 13.13
CA THR A 167 -9.07 -1.94 13.08
C THR A 167 -9.81 -1.79 11.75
N VAL A 168 -9.26 -1.00 10.82
CA VAL A 168 -9.85 -0.82 9.47
C VAL A 168 -9.94 -2.16 8.75
N ASP A 169 -11.06 -2.44 8.10
CA ASP A 169 -11.20 -3.66 7.29
C ASP A 169 -10.12 -3.70 6.21
N TYR A 170 -9.59 -4.90 5.96
CA TYR A 170 -8.59 -5.11 4.91
C TYR A 170 -9.16 -4.81 3.53
N PHE A 171 -10.44 -5.09 3.32
CA PHE A 171 -11.16 -4.86 2.06
C PHE A 171 -11.71 -3.43 2.01
N THR A 172 -10.81 -2.48 1.77
CA THR A 172 -11.23 -1.12 1.42
C THR A 172 -11.72 -1.09 -0.03
N PRO A 173 -12.49 -0.07 -0.45
CA PRO A 173 -12.92 0.07 -1.85
C PRO A 173 -11.76 -0.03 -2.85
N GLU A 174 -10.60 0.55 -2.53
CA GLU A 174 -9.41 0.48 -3.37
C GLU A 174 -8.83 -0.94 -3.45
N THR A 175 -8.87 -1.70 -2.35
CA THR A 175 -8.43 -3.10 -2.31
C THR A 175 -9.39 -3.97 -3.13
N GLU A 176 -10.70 -3.75 -3.02
CA GLU A 176 -11.71 -4.48 -3.79
C GLU A 176 -11.60 -4.22 -5.29
N GLU A 177 -11.40 -2.96 -5.70
CA GLU A 177 -11.17 -2.60 -7.10
C GLU A 177 -9.90 -3.26 -7.66
N ALA A 178 -8.80 -3.23 -6.89
CA ALA A 178 -7.55 -3.87 -7.27
C ALA A 178 -7.70 -5.40 -7.38
N LEU A 179 -8.42 -6.04 -6.48
CA LEU A 179 -8.71 -7.48 -6.54
C LEU A 179 -9.56 -7.84 -7.76
N ALA A 180 -10.59 -7.06 -8.07
CA ALA A 180 -11.43 -7.27 -9.26
C ALA A 180 -10.59 -7.19 -10.55
N TRP A 181 -9.60 -6.30 -10.61
CA TRP A 181 -8.65 -6.26 -11.71
C TRP A 181 -7.77 -7.52 -11.75
N VAL A 182 -7.24 -7.99 -10.63
CA VAL A 182 -6.43 -9.22 -10.54
C VAL A 182 -7.23 -10.44 -11.02
N GLU A 183 -8.52 -10.53 -10.65
CA GLU A 183 -9.41 -11.63 -11.06
C GLU A 183 -9.54 -11.74 -12.58
N SER A 184 -9.44 -10.64 -13.32
CA SER A 184 -9.50 -10.61 -14.79
C SER A 184 -8.13 -10.72 -15.48
N SER A 185 -7.04 -10.60 -14.73
CA SER A 185 -5.68 -10.43 -15.27
C SER A 185 -4.85 -11.73 -15.20
N ASP A 186 -3.75 -11.79 -15.98
CA ASP A 186 -2.77 -12.89 -15.96
C ASP A 186 -1.63 -12.57 -15.01
N ILE A 187 -1.84 -12.84 -13.71
CA ILE A 187 -0.95 -12.52 -12.60
C ILE A 187 -0.44 -13.78 -11.91
N ASP A 188 0.86 -13.84 -11.63
CA ASP A 188 1.50 -14.98 -10.95
C ASP A 188 1.52 -14.84 -9.43
N PHE A 189 1.69 -13.60 -8.94
CA PHE A 189 1.82 -13.27 -7.51
C PHE A 189 0.93 -12.10 -7.14
N VAL A 190 0.37 -12.14 -5.94
CA VAL A 190 -0.37 -11.01 -5.37
C VAL A 190 0.29 -10.59 -4.06
N GLY A 191 0.79 -9.38 -4.01
CA GLY A 191 1.35 -8.76 -2.82
C GLY A 191 0.26 -8.12 -1.97
N LEU A 192 0.19 -8.47 -0.70
CA LEU A 192 -0.80 -7.99 0.24
C LEU A 192 -0.16 -6.94 1.14
N SER A 193 -0.42 -5.65 0.88
CA SER A 193 0.09 -4.56 1.72
C SER A 193 -0.66 -4.47 3.05
N TYR A 194 0.04 -4.09 4.11
CA TYR A 194 -0.55 -3.85 5.45
C TYR A 194 -1.30 -5.05 6.02
N VAL A 195 -0.88 -6.29 5.72
CA VAL A 195 -1.42 -7.51 6.35
C VAL A 195 -1.25 -7.41 7.86
N ARG A 196 -2.29 -7.76 8.60
CA ARG A 196 -2.32 -7.71 10.07
C ARG A 196 -2.21 -9.09 10.72
N ASN A 197 -2.80 -10.11 10.07
CA ASN A 197 -2.88 -11.49 10.55
C ASN A 197 -3.14 -12.45 9.39
N GLY A 198 -3.19 -13.74 9.65
CA GLY A 198 -3.45 -14.76 8.63
C GLY A 198 -4.86 -14.72 8.04
N GLU A 199 -5.85 -14.18 8.77
CA GLU A 199 -7.22 -14.05 8.27
C GLU A 199 -7.30 -13.11 7.06
N ASP A 200 -6.54 -12.01 7.04
CA ASP A 200 -6.44 -11.13 5.87
C ASP A 200 -5.99 -11.91 4.63
N VAL A 201 -5.00 -12.80 4.78
CA VAL A 201 -4.48 -13.65 3.69
C VAL A 201 -5.53 -14.67 3.24
N VAL A 202 -6.21 -15.33 4.18
CA VAL A 202 -7.25 -16.33 3.90
C VAL A 202 -8.42 -15.70 3.13
N ARG A 203 -8.87 -14.51 3.53
CA ARG A 203 -9.96 -13.79 2.87
C ARG A 203 -9.62 -13.47 1.41
N VAL A 204 -8.41 -12.93 1.14
CA VAL A 204 -7.95 -12.65 -0.24
C VAL A 204 -7.85 -13.94 -1.05
N ARG A 205 -7.27 -15.01 -0.49
CA ARG A 205 -7.18 -16.31 -1.15
C ARG A 205 -8.56 -16.85 -1.53
N SER A 206 -9.52 -16.74 -0.62
CA SER A 206 -10.89 -17.23 -0.84
C SER A 206 -11.57 -16.49 -1.98
N GLN A 207 -11.43 -15.15 -2.04
CA GLN A 207 -12.00 -14.34 -3.11
C GLN A 207 -11.41 -14.70 -4.47
N LEU A 208 -10.08 -14.75 -4.59
CA LEU A 208 -9.41 -15.10 -5.83
C LEU A 208 -9.74 -16.55 -6.28
N SER A 209 -9.82 -17.51 -5.34
CA SER A 209 -10.22 -18.88 -5.63
C SER A 209 -11.66 -18.98 -6.13
N ALA A 210 -12.58 -18.19 -5.58
CA ALA A 210 -13.95 -18.13 -6.06
C ALA A 210 -14.06 -17.62 -7.50
N ALA A 211 -13.14 -16.74 -7.92
CA ALA A 211 -12.99 -16.29 -9.31
C ALA A 211 -12.18 -17.27 -10.20
N GLY A 212 -11.81 -18.43 -9.70
CA GLY A 212 -11.01 -19.44 -10.43
C GLY A 212 -9.53 -19.08 -10.58
N LYS A 213 -9.01 -18.17 -9.76
CA LYS A 213 -7.61 -17.73 -9.78
C LYS A 213 -6.84 -18.29 -8.59
N THR A 214 -5.61 -18.69 -8.83
CA THR A 214 -4.73 -19.28 -7.81
C THR A 214 -3.32 -18.68 -7.85
N PRO A 215 -3.15 -17.33 -7.85
CA PRO A 215 -1.83 -16.72 -7.76
C PRO A 215 -1.21 -17.02 -6.39
N GLN A 216 0.11 -16.97 -6.31
CA GLN A 216 0.80 -17.08 -5.03
C GLN A 216 0.65 -15.77 -4.24
N LEU A 217 0.31 -15.87 -2.95
CA LEU A 217 0.11 -14.72 -2.07
C LEU A 217 1.39 -14.37 -1.31
N VAL A 218 1.82 -13.12 -1.47
CA VAL A 218 3.02 -12.57 -0.83
C VAL A 218 2.58 -11.58 0.25
N ALA A 219 2.60 -12.00 1.51
CA ALA A 219 2.25 -11.12 2.62
C ALA A 219 3.37 -10.09 2.89
N LYS A 220 3.03 -8.79 2.90
CA LYS A 220 3.98 -7.73 3.16
C LYS A 220 3.97 -7.35 4.63
N ILE A 221 5.11 -7.54 5.29
CA ILE A 221 5.30 -7.23 6.70
C ILE A 221 5.73 -5.76 6.80
N GLU A 222 4.77 -4.89 7.13
CA GLU A 222 4.91 -3.42 7.08
C GLU A 222 4.54 -2.73 8.38
N ILE A 223 3.83 -3.43 9.29
CA ILE A 223 3.32 -2.87 10.54
C ILE A 223 3.64 -3.80 11.72
N GLN A 224 3.69 -3.25 12.93
CA GLN A 224 4.00 -4.01 14.15
C GLN A 224 3.02 -5.18 14.34
N GLN A 225 1.74 -4.97 14.08
CA GLN A 225 0.72 -6.02 14.19
C GLN A 225 1.03 -7.24 13.30
N ALA A 226 1.62 -7.04 12.12
CA ALA A 226 2.07 -8.15 11.26
C ALA A 226 3.26 -8.90 11.87
N VAL A 227 4.15 -8.20 12.56
CA VAL A 227 5.29 -8.83 13.27
C VAL A 227 4.78 -9.65 14.44
N ASP A 228 3.81 -9.13 15.21
CA ASP A 228 3.22 -9.82 16.36
C ASP A 228 2.46 -11.10 15.94
N ASN A 229 1.87 -11.11 14.74
CA ASN A 229 1.13 -12.24 14.17
C ASN A 229 1.91 -12.99 13.08
N LEU A 230 3.25 -12.86 13.05
CA LEU A 230 4.07 -13.35 11.94
C LEU A 230 3.90 -14.84 11.66
N VAL A 231 3.81 -15.67 12.69
CA VAL A 231 3.66 -17.14 12.54
C VAL A 231 2.36 -17.49 11.83
N ASP A 232 1.24 -16.86 12.22
CA ASP A 232 -0.06 -17.05 11.60
C ASP A 232 -0.07 -16.59 10.13
N ILE A 233 0.57 -15.46 9.83
CA ILE A 233 0.72 -14.94 8.47
C ILE A 233 1.56 -15.90 7.61
N LEU A 234 2.67 -16.43 8.12
CA LEU A 234 3.54 -17.37 7.42
C LEU A 234 2.83 -18.68 7.09
N ASP A 235 1.98 -19.17 7.98
CA ASP A 235 1.21 -20.39 7.77
C ASP A 235 0.17 -20.28 6.64
N LYS A 236 -0.33 -19.09 6.38
CA LYS A 236 -1.39 -18.81 5.40
C LYS A 236 -0.90 -18.24 4.07
N SER A 237 0.32 -17.70 4.02
CA SER A 237 0.90 -17.10 2.81
C SER A 237 1.86 -18.04 2.08
N ASP A 238 2.09 -17.80 0.80
CA ASP A 238 3.05 -18.59 -0.01
C ASP A 238 4.46 -18.00 0.08
N ALA A 239 4.56 -16.70 0.38
CA ALA A 239 5.80 -15.98 0.62
C ALA A 239 5.55 -14.73 1.47
N VAL A 240 6.63 -14.15 1.98
CA VAL A 240 6.58 -12.85 2.67
C VAL A 240 7.53 -11.85 2.02
N MET A 241 7.19 -10.58 2.13
CA MET A 241 8.03 -9.46 1.73
C MET A 241 8.26 -8.56 2.95
N VAL A 242 9.51 -8.46 3.39
CA VAL A 242 9.88 -7.46 4.40
C VAL A 242 9.99 -6.12 3.68
N ALA A 243 9.01 -5.26 3.91
CA ALA A 243 8.92 -3.97 3.27
C ALA A 243 9.62 -2.87 4.09
N ARG A 244 9.94 -1.77 3.42
CA ARG A 244 10.57 -0.59 4.06
C ARG A 244 9.54 0.40 4.54
#